data_3325f2eb3f0ba2eec0a52b822277298d
#
_entry.id   3325f2eb3f0ba2eec0a52b822277298d
#
_cell.length_a   1.000
_cell.length_b   1.000
_cell.length_c   1.000
_cell.angle_alpha   90.00
_cell.angle_beta   90.00
_cell.angle_gamma   90.00
#
_symmetry.space_group_name_H-M   'P 1'
#
loop_
_entity.id
_entity.type
_entity.pdbx_description
1 polymer ?
#
loop_
_entity_poly.entity_id
_entity_poly.type
_entity_poly.pdbx_seq_one_letter_code
_entity_poly.pdbx_strand_id
1 'polypeptide(L)'
;IADFLKERKAVNIVADTVMVSTSGCRLLQEDAVSALADEIFPMADIITPNIPEAEILSEMEIKTPQDMLTAAGKIFETFGGNVLLKGGHLTEKAADLLYNGEGFKWLESRRINNPNTHGTGCTLSSAIASFLAEGNSISESVRLAKEYVTGAIEDGLDLGKGRGPLNHIYKSYKNGGKNELYN
;
A
#
# COMPACT_ATOMS: atom_id res chain seq x y z
N ILE A 1 17.05 0.68 12.26
CA ILE A 1 16.68 0.71 10.81
C ILE A 1 16.99 2.07 10.25
N ALA A 2 16.46 3.17 10.84
CA ALA A 2 16.66 4.53 10.35
C ALA A 2 18.15 4.88 10.13
N ASP A 3 18.99 4.61 11.13
CA ASP A 3 20.45 4.87 11.02
C ASP A 3 21.08 4.11 9.85
N PHE A 4 20.69 2.85 9.66
CA PHE A 4 21.18 2.04 8.55
C PHE A 4 20.80 2.62 7.19
N LEU A 5 19.53 3.05 7.05
CA LEU A 5 19.04 3.66 5.81
C LEU A 5 19.77 4.99 5.51
N LYS A 6 19.99 5.82 6.54
CA LYS A 6 20.73 7.07 6.45
C LYS A 6 22.19 6.84 6.04
N GLU A 7 22.87 5.91 6.72
CA GLU A 7 24.27 5.56 6.45
C GLU A 7 24.46 5.05 5.01
N ARG A 8 23.53 4.24 4.51
CA ARG A 8 23.56 3.68 3.16
C ARG A 8 23.03 4.64 2.09
N LYS A 9 22.54 5.82 2.47
CA LYS A 9 21.86 6.76 1.56
C LYS A 9 20.82 6.03 0.72
N ALA A 10 20.00 5.22 1.39
CA ALA A 10 18.99 4.42 0.74
C ALA A 10 18.01 5.31 -0.03
N VAL A 11 17.58 4.83 -1.19
CA VAL A 11 16.60 5.46 -2.08
C VAL A 11 15.47 4.47 -2.39
N ASN A 12 14.38 4.95 -2.94
CA ASN A 12 13.21 4.13 -3.25
C ASN A 12 12.61 3.47 -2.00
N ILE A 13 12.58 4.21 -0.90
CA ILE A 13 12.04 3.74 0.38
C ILE A 13 10.52 3.79 0.32
N VAL A 14 9.88 2.62 0.44
CA VAL A 14 8.43 2.48 0.57
C VAL A 14 8.09 2.12 2.00
N ALA A 15 7.37 3.00 2.69
CA ALA A 15 6.94 2.76 4.06
C ALA A 15 5.48 2.28 4.09
N ASP A 16 5.26 1.00 4.42
CA ASP A 16 3.93 0.48 4.72
C ASP A 16 3.57 0.79 6.18
N THR A 17 2.49 1.52 6.38
CA THR A 17 2.12 2.10 7.68
C THR A 17 1.35 1.13 8.58
N VAL A 18 1.75 -0.14 8.67
CA VAL A 18 1.04 -1.19 9.40
C VAL A 18 0.98 -0.88 10.90
N MET A 19 0.08 0.02 11.30
CA MET A 19 -0.16 0.44 12.69
C MET A 19 -1.43 -0.15 13.28
N VAL A 20 -2.46 -0.34 12.46
CA VAL A 20 -3.77 -0.91 12.84
C VAL A 20 -4.20 -1.98 11.86
N SER A 21 -4.79 -3.06 12.37
CA SER A 21 -5.41 -4.08 11.52
C SER A 21 -6.65 -3.51 10.82
N THR A 22 -7.10 -4.16 9.76
CA THR A 22 -8.38 -3.86 9.09
C THR A 22 -9.60 -3.98 10.03
N SER A 23 -9.46 -4.69 11.14
CA SER A 23 -10.48 -4.79 12.20
C SER A 23 -10.38 -3.72 13.27
N GLY A 24 -9.45 -2.75 13.15
CA GLY A 24 -9.24 -1.67 14.09
C GLY A 24 -8.39 -2.02 15.32
N CYS A 25 -7.84 -3.25 15.39
CA CYS A 25 -6.93 -3.59 16.47
C CYS A 25 -5.56 -2.93 16.26
N ARG A 26 -5.07 -2.26 17.30
CA ARG A 26 -3.73 -1.66 17.30
C ARG A 26 -2.67 -2.77 17.22
N LEU A 27 -1.76 -2.65 16.26
CA LEU A 27 -0.67 -3.60 16.00
C LEU A 27 0.67 -3.10 16.55
N LEU A 28 0.84 -1.78 16.67
CA LEU A 28 2.04 -1.15 17.21
C LEU A 28 1.71 -0.37 18.49
N GLN A 29 2.67 -0.31 19.40
CA GLN A 29 2.62 0.56 20.57
C GLN A 29 2.82 2.03 20.14
N GLU A 30 2.43 2.99 20.99
CA GLU A 30 2.48 4.43 20.66
C GLU A 30 3.90 4.92 20.40
N ASP A 31 4.86 4.45 21.18
CA ASP A 31 6.27 4.77 21.04
C ASP A 31 6.83 4.27 19.69
N ALA A 32 6.40 3.10 19.23
CA ALA A 32 6.80 2.58 17.93
C ALA A 32 6.17 3.37 16.76
N VAL A 33 4.93 3.83 16.91
CA VAL A 33 4.28 4.71 15.92
C VAL A 33 5.01 6.05 15.85
N SER A 34 5.35 6.65 17.01
CA SER A 34 6.13 7.89 17.06
C SER A 34 7.50 7.70 16.42
N ALA A 35 8.20 6.61 16.71
CA ALA A 35 9.51 6.33 16.09
C ALA A 35 9.42 6.17 14.56
N LEU A 36 8.36 5.56 14.04
CA LEU A 36 8.12 5.50 12.59
C LEU A 36 7.88 6.89 12.00
N ALA A 37 7.05 7.70 12.66
CA ALA A 37 6.70 9.05 12.23
C ALA A 37 7.92 9.99 12.23
N ASP A 38 8.76 9.90 13.27
CA ASP A 38 9.88 10.81 13.46
C ASP A 38 11.13 10.39 12.65
N GLU A 39 11.32 9.08 12.44
CA GLU A 39 12.58 8.59 11.89
C GLU A 39 12.47 7.94 10.51
N ILE A 40 11.36 7.29 10.19
CA ILE A 40 11.22 6.51 8.94
C ILE A 40 10.44 7.28 7.87
N PHE A 41 9.26 7.84 8.24
CA PHE A 41 8.40 8.50 7.24
C PHE A 41 9.07 9.70 6.57
N PRO A 42 9.88 10.54 7.26
CA PRO A 42 10.60 11.64 6.59
C PRO A 42 11.65 11.18 5.58
N MET A 43 12.04 9.89 5.59
CA MET A 43 12.97 9.32 4.63
C MET A 43 12.27 8.55 3.51
N ALA A 44 10.97 8.31 3.64
CA ALA A 44 10.23 7.50 2.68
C ALA A 44 9.94 8.31 1.40
N ASP A 45 10.21 7.69 0.25
CA ASP A 45 9.81 8.24 -1.04
C ASP A 45 8.29 8.14 -1.23
N ILE A 46 7.66 7.15 -0.59
CA ILE A 46 6.22 6.97 -0.55
C ILE A 46 5.76 6.27 0.74
N ILE A 47 4.68 6.78 1.34
CA ILE A 47 3.97 6.17 2.47
C ILE A 47 2.63 5.63 1.98
N THR A 48 2.19 4.45 2.48
CA THR A 48 1.01 3.77 1.95
C THR A 48 -0.08 3.51 3.00
N PRO A 49 -0.65 4.53 3.66
CA PRO A 49 -1.65 4.35 4.71
C PRO A 49 -3.00 3.84 4.15
N ASN A 50 -3.67 2.99 4.91
CA ASN A 50 -5.11 2.78 4.79
C ASN A 50 -5.87 3.90 5.52
N ILE A 51 -7.22 3.93 5.44
CA ILE A 51 -8.02 4.99 6.05
C ILE A 51 -7.79 5.12 7.55
N PRO A 52 -7.89 4.06 8.38
CA PRO A 52 -7.59 4.16 9.81
C PRO A 52 -6.19 4.66 10.13
N GLU A 53 -5.20 4.29 9.35
CA GLU A 53 -3.82 4.75 9.49
C GLU A 53 -3.68 6.23 9.07
N ALA A 54 -4.35 6.62 7.99
CA ALA A 54 -4.38 8.01 7.54
C ALA A 54 -5.09 8.93 8.54
N GLU A 55 -6.15 8.46 9.22
CA GLU A 55 -6.82 9.20 10.30
C GLU A 55 -5.85 9.46 11.47
N ILE A 56 -5.05 8.47 11.84
CA ILE A 56 -4.01 8.64 12.88
C ILE A 56 -2.96 9.65 12.43
N LEU A 57 -2.42 9.50 11.21
CA LEU A 57 -1.33 10.33 10.71
C LEU A 57 -1.75 11.76 10.40
N SER A 58 -3.00 11.99 10.01
CA SER A 58 -3.54 13.31 9.69
C SER A 58 -4.27 13.98 10.84
N GLU A 59 -4.48 13.26 11.95
CA GLU A 59 -5.27 13.70 13.10
C GLU A 59 -6.67 14.20 12.71
N MET A 60 -7.33 13.49 11.79
CA MET A 60 -8.67 13.83 11.34
C MET A 60 -9.48 12.60 10.95
N GLU A 61 -10.79 12.67 11.09
CA GLU A 61 -11.71 11.63 10.62
C GLU A 61 -11.89 11.69 9.10
N ILE A 62 -11.95 10.52 8.45
CA ILE A 62 -12.06 10.39 6.99
C ILE A 62 -13.36 9.64 6.65
N LYS A 63 -14.38 10.38 6.21
CA LYS A 63 -15.70 9.84 5.84
C LYS A 63 -16.02 10.00 4.35
N THR A 64 -15.37 10.91 3.67
CA THR A 64 -15.65 11.27 2.29
C THR A 64 -14.39 11.26 1.44
N PRO A 65 -14.51 11.18 0.11
CA PRO A 65 -13.37 11.38 -0.78
C PRO A 65 -12.68 12.73 -0.60
N GLN A 66 -13.42 13.78 -0.21
CA GLN A 66 -12.84 15.09 0.07
C GLN A 66 -11.97 15.06 1.34
N ASP A 67 -12.35 14.29 2.35
CA ASP A 67 -11.53 14.12 3.55
C ASP A 67 -10.23 13.38 3.22
N MET A 68 -10.28 12.41 2.29
CA MET A 68 -9.06 11.73 1.81
C MET A 68 -8.07 12.70 1.16
N LEU A 69 -8.55 13.66 0.35
CA LEU A 69 -7.70 14.70 -0.25
C LEU A 69 -7.04 15.54 0.84
N THR A 70 -7.82 15.97 1.83
CA THR A 70 -7.33 16.79 2.94
C THR A 70 -6.32 16.03 3.79
N ALA A 71 -6.62 14.76 4.13
CA ALA A 71 -5.74 13.91 4.92
C ALA A 71 -4.41 13.63 4.20
N ALA A 72 -4.46 13.29 2.90
CA ALA A 72 -3.25 13.06 2.11
C ALA A 72 -2.36 14.31 2.03
N GLY A 73 -2.96 15.49 1.88
CA GLY A 73 -2.24 16.77 1.93
C GLY A 73 -1.55 17.00 3.27
N LYS A 74 -2.26 16.81 4.38
CA LYS A 74 -1.69 16.95 5.74
C LYS A 74 -0.54 15.97 5.99
N ILE A 75 -0.70 14.70 5.59
CA ILE A 75 0.35 13.68 5.74
C ILE A 75 1.59 14.10 4.93
N PHE A 76 1.40 14.56 3.70
CA PHE A 76 2.49 15.07 2.88
C PHE A 76 3.20 16.29 3.51
N GLU A 77 2.45 17.25 4.02
CA GLU A 77 3.00 18.44 4.70
C GLU A 77 3.79 18.06 5.96
N THR A 78 3.37 17.02 6.67
CA THR A 78 4.01 16.58 7.92
C THR A 78 5.28 15.77 7.67
N PHE A 79 5.25 14.83 6.73
CA PHE A 79 6.34 13.85 6.57
C PHE A 79 7.15 14.04 5.29
N GLY A 80 6.66 14.79 4.32
CA GLY A 80 7.22 14.82 2.97
C GLY A 80 6.90 13.52 2.21
N GLY A 81 7.55 13.32 1.06
CA GLY A 81 7.35 12.11 0.25
C GLY A 81 5.95 11.99 -0.36
N ASN A 82 5.76 10.99 -1.20
CA ASN A 82 4.45 10.75 -1.80
C ASN A 82 3.54 10.00 -0.82
N VAL A 83 2.23 10.17 -0.96
CA VAL A 83 1.22 9.50 -0.12
C VAL A 83 0.29 8.70 -1.02
N LEU A 84 0.25 7.38 -0.83
CA LEU A 84 -0.76 6.52 -1.42
C LEU A 84 -1.79 6.16 -0.34
N LEU A 85 -2.86 6.93 -0.24
CA LEU A 85 -3.95 6.68 0.69
C LEU A 85 -4.89 5.61 0.11
N LYS A 86 -4.91 4.43 0.74
CA LYS A 86 -5.70 3.27 0.31
C LYS A 86 -7.17 3.45 0.73
N GLY A 87 -8.03 3.80 -0.22
CA GLY A 87 -9.44 4.16 0.04
C GLY A 87 -10.39 2.98 0.23
N GLY A 88 -10.01 1.81 -0.27
CA GLY A 88 -10.66 0.51 -0.03
C GLY A 88 -12.18 0.47 -0.15
N HIS A 89 -12.89 0.95 0.86
CA HIS A 89 -14.33 0.76 1.02
C HIS A 89 -15.14 2.06 1.07
N LEU A 90 -14.51 3.23 0.95
CA LEU A 90 -15.18 4.53 1.07
C LEU A 90 -16.02 4.92 -0.15
N THR A 91 -15.79 4.27 -1.29
CA THR A 91 -16.53 4.52 -2.54
C THR A 91 -17.10 3.21 -3.07
N GLU A 92 -18.11 3.29 -3.95
CA GLU A 92 -18.65 2.10 -4.65
C GLU A 92 -17.57 1.35 -5.44
N LYS A 93 -16.52 2.06 -5.86
CA LYS A 93 -15.32 1.52 -6.49
C LYS A 93 -14.15 1.51 -5.50
N ALA A 94 -13.29 0.51 -5.59
CA ALA A 94 -12.04 0.49 -4.85
C ALA A 94 -11.10 1.56 -5.43
N ALA A 95 -11.11 2.76 -4.84
CA ALA A 95 -10.31 3.89 -5.29
C ALA A 95 -9.26 4.25 -4.25
N ASP A 96 -8.00 4.29 -4.67
CA ASP A 96 -6.90 4.81 -3.87
C ASP A 96 -6.49 6.19 -4.40
N LEU A 97 -5.96 7.01 -3.51
CA LEU A 97 -5.55 8.38 -3.80
C LEU A 97 -4.03 8.49 -3.71
N LEU A 98 -3.39 8.79 -4.83
CA LEU A 98 -1.97 9.15 -4.85
C LEU A 98 -1.83 10.67 -4.83
N TYR A 99 -1.06 11.20 -3.88
CA TYR A 99 -0.65 12.59 -3.79
C TYR A 99 0.88 12.69 -3.83
N ASN A 100 1.40 13.58 -4.69
CA ASN A 100 2.84 13.74 -4.91
C ASN A 100 3.34 15.19 -4.66
N GLY A 101 2.56 16.01 -3.97
CA GLY A 101 2.87 17.43 -3.74
C GLY A 101 2.48 18.37 -4.89
N GLU A 102 2.35 17.88 -6.13
CA GLU A 102 1.95 18.66 -7.30
C GLU A 102 0.45 18.51 -7.57
N GLY A 103 -0.15 17.38 -7.18
CA GLY A 103 -1.56 17.12 -7.38
C GLY A 103 -2.00 15.75 -6.92
N PHE A 104 -3.32 15.54 -7.02
CA PHE A 104 -3.98 14.32 -6.64
C PHE A 104 -4.33 13.48 -7.87
N LYS A 105 -4.10 12.17 -7.76
CA LYS A 105 -4.48 11.19 -8.78
C LYS A 105 -5.29 10.07 -8.15
N TRP A 106 -6.54 9.92 -8.56
CA TRP A 106 -7.35 8.77 -8.20
C TRP A 106 -6.97 7.55 -9.03
N LEU A 107 -6.80 6.44 -8.35
CA LEU A 107 -6.45 5.14 -8.93
C LEU A 107 -7.60 4.17 -8.68
N GLU A 108 -8.58 4.19 -9.57
CA GLU A 108 -9.72 3.27 -9.49
C GLU A 108 -9.31 1.85 -9.88
N SER A 109 -9.84 0.88 -9.16
CA SER A 109 -9.72 -0.54 -9.48
C SER A 109 -11.11 -1.17 -9.46
N ARG A 110 -11.31 -2.19 -10.29
CA ARG A 110 -12.51 -3.01 -10.20
C ARG A 110 -12.52 -3.73 -8.85
N ARG A 111 -13.65 -3.69 -8.16
CA ARG A 111 -13.83 -4.48 -6.93
C ARG A 111 -13.90 -5.95 -7.29
N ILE A 112 -13.00 -6.75 -6.75
CA ILE A 112 -12.97 -8.19 -6.94
C ILE A 112 -13.65 -8.83 -5.75
N ASN A 113 -14.68 -9.63 -6.03
CA ASN A 113 -15.36 -10.40 -4.99
C ASN A 113 -14.58 -11.69 -4.69
N ASN A 114 -13.48 -11.54 -3.96
CA ASN A 114 -12.67 -12.66 -3.50
C ASN A 114 -12.41 -12.49 -1.99
N PRO A 115 -12.71 -13.50 -1.15
CA PRO A 115 -12.46 -13.46 0.29
C PRO A 115 -10.95 -13.48 0.62
N ASN A 116 -10.10 -13.94 -0.31
CA ASN A 116 -8.68 -14.12 -0.14
C ASN A 116 -7.94 -12.80 -0.37
N THR A 117 -8.03 -11.89 0.59
CA THR A 117 -7.44 -10.55 0.54
C THR A 117 -6.35 -10.32 1.59
N HIS A 118 -5.96 -11.40 2.32
CA HIS A 118 -4.91 -11.26 3.32
C HIS A 118 -3.56 -10.97 2.66
N GLY A 119 -2.84 -9.98 3.19
CA GLY A 119 -1.54 -9.57 2.67
C GLY A 119 -1.60 -8.61 1.48
N THR A 120 -2.77 -8.16 1.03
CA THR A 120 -2.92 -7.23 -0.10
C THR A 120 -2.11 -5.94 0.09
N GLY A 121 -2.14 -5.32 1.29
CA GLY A 121 -1.38 -4.11 1.59
C GLY A 121 0.13 -4.33 1.48
N CYS A 122 0.64 -5.34 2.18
CA CYS A 122 2.07 -5.69 2.16
C CYS A 122 2.55 -6.09 0.76
N THR A 123 1.68 -6.75 -0.04
CA THR A 123 2.00 -7.07 -1.44
C THR A 123 2.07 -5.81 -2.29
N LEU A 124 1.17 -4.85 -2.06
CA LEU A 124 1.16 -3.59 -2.77
C LEU A 124 2.44 -2.79 -2.51
N SER A 125 2.81 -2.60 -1.24
CA SER A 125 4.01 -1.85 -0.86
C SER A 125 5.29 -2.52 -1.39
N SER A 126 5.38 -3.85 -1.29
CA SER A 126 6.51 -4.62 -1.84
C SER A 126 6.60 -4.54 -3.37
N ALA A 127 5.47 -4.57 -4.07
CA ALA A 127 5.43 -4.43 -5.51
C ALA A 127 5.82 -3.01 -5.95
N ILE A 128 5.37 -1.97 -5.23
CA ILE A 128 5.80 -0.59 -5.48
C ILE A 128 7.32 -0.49 -5.37
N ALA A 129 7.91 -1.01 -4.29
CA ALA A 129 9.36 -1.00 -4.08
C ALA A 129 10.11 -1.71 -5.22
N SER A 130 9.59 -2.85 -5.69
CA SER A 130 10.17 -3.61 -6.81
C SER A 130 10.15 -2.81 -8.11
N PHE A 131 9.01 -2.18 -8.44
CA PHE A 131 8.92 -1.36 -9.66
C PHE A 131 9.73 -0.07 -9.59
N LEU A 132 9.88 0.53 -8.41
CA LEU A 132 10.81 1.65 -8.20
C LEU A 132 12.26 1.22 -8.43
N ALA A 133 12.65 0.03 -7.95
CA ALA A 133 13.98 -0.53 -8.17
C ALA A 133 14.28 -0.83 -9.66
N GLU A 134 13.25 -1.06 -10.47
CA GLU A 134 13.34 -1.18 -11.94
C GLU A 134 13.50 0.19 -12.64
N GLY A 135 13.48 1.31 -11.90
CA GLY A 135 13.65 2.66 -12.43
C GLY A 135 12.36 3.35 -12.89
N ASN A 136 11.19 2.79 -12.57
CA ASN A 136 9.92 3.44 -12.87
C ASN A 136 9.69 4.65 -11.96
N SER A 137 8.90 5.63 -12.45
CA SER A 137 8.42 6.72 -11.60
C SER A 137 7.47 6.20 -10.52
N ILE A 138 7.27 6.98 -9.44
CA ILE A 138 6.34 6.63 -8.36
C ILE A 138 4.92 6.37 -8.90
N SER A 139 4.40 7.25 -9.76
CA SER A 139 3.06 7.10 -10.35
C SER A 139 2.94 5.81 -11.16
N GLU A 140 3.97 5.46 -11.93
CA GLU A 140 3.97 4.24 -12.72
C GLU A 140 4.16 3.00 -11.85
N SER A 141 5.04 3.04 -10.86
CA SER A 141 5.25 1.95 -9.90
C SER A 141 3.97 1.62 -9.13
N VAL A 142 3.24 2.64 -8.67
CA VAL A 142 1.94 2.45 -8.01
C VAL A 142 0.91 1.84 -8.97
N ARG A 143 0.84 2.31 -10.22
CA ARG A 143 -0.07 1.76 -11.23
C ARG A 143 0.21 0.27 -11.49
N LEU A 144 1.47 -0.07 -11.75
CA LEU A 144 1.90 -1.45 -12.02
C LEU A 144 1.70 -2.37 -10.80
N ALA A 145 1.96 -1.87 -9.59
CA ALA A 145 1.73 -2.60 -8.36
C ALA A 145 0.25 -2.89 -8.13
N LYS A 146 -0.65 -1.92 -8.41
CA LYS A 146 -2.10 -2.13 -8.35
C LYS A 146 -2.57 -3.17 -9.36
N GLU A 147 -2.06 -3.14 -10.58
CA GLU A 147 -2.37 -4.16 -11.59
C GLU A 147 -1.89 -5.54 -11.16
N TYR A 148 -0.69 -5.64 -10.59
CA TYR A 148 -0.15 -6.88 -10.06
C TYR A 148 -1.02 -7.45 -8.94
N VAL A 149 -1.35 -6.64 -7.94
CA VAL A 149 -2.19 -7.04 -6.81
C VAL A 149 -3.60 -7.44 -7.28
N THR A 150 -4.19 -6.68 -8.20
CA THR A 150 -5.49 -7.00 -8.79
C THR A 150 -5.48 -8.38 -9.44
N GLY A 151 -4.47 -8.67 -10.27
CA GLY A 151 -4.33 -9.97 -10.92
C GLY A 151 -4.09 -11.12 -9.92
N ALA A 152 -3.34 -10.88 -8.86
CA ALA A 152 -3.10 -11.87 -7.81
C ALA A 152 -4.35 -12.19 -6.98
N ILE A 153 -5.24 -11.19 -6.78
CA ILE A 153 -6.55 -11.39 -6.15
C ILE A 153 -7.51 -12.13 -7.10
N GLU A 154 -7.56 -11.74 -8.37
CA GLU A 154 -8.45 -12.33 -9.37
C GLU A 154 -8.16 -13.81 -9.62
N ASP A 155 -6.88 -14.16 -9.67
CA ASP A 155 -6.46 -15.53 -9.91
C ASP A 155 -6.77 -16.43 -8.72
N GLY A 156 -6.65 -15.91 -7.50
CA GLY A 156 -7.03 -16.56 -6.24
C GLY A 156 -6.37 -17.91 -6.00
N LEU A 157 -6.03 -18.18 -4.75
CA LEU A 157 -5.63 -19.52 -4.33
C LEU A 157 -6.68 -20.03 -3.35
N ASP A 158 -7.32 -21.15 -3.64
CA ASP A 158 -8.27 -21.83 -2.73
C ASP A 158 -7.48 -22.77 -1.81
N LEU A 159 -6.77 -22.19 -0.84
CA LEU A 159 -5.96 -22.92 0.14
C LEU A 159 -6.53 -22.75 1.55
N GLY A 160 -6.91 -23.86 2.16
CA GLY A 160 -7.41 -23.89 3.53
C GLY A 160 -8.87 -23.48 3.68
N LYS A 161 -9.28 -23.12 4.94
CA LYS A 161 -10.69 -22.80 5.29
C LYS A 161 -10.88 -21.36 5.77
N GLY A 162 -9.82 -20.55 5.77
CA GLY A 162 -9.86 -19.14 6.19
C GLY A 162 -9.77 -18.19 5.00
N ARG A 163 -9.36 -16.95 5.28
CA ARG A 163 -8.99 -16.00 4.24
C ARG A 163 -7.66 -16.45 3.64
N GLY A 164 -7.69 -16.96 2.41
CA GLY A 164 -6.55 -17.50 1.72
C GLY A 164 -5.53 -16.43 1.28
N PRO A 165 -4.33 -16.87 0.86
CA PRO A 165 -3.30 -15.99 0.35
C PRO A 165 -3.59 -15.51 -1.06
N LEU A 166 -2.90 -14.46 -1.47
CA LEU A 166 -2.84 -14.02 -2.87
C LEU A 166 -1.99 -14.99 -3.71
N ASN A 167 -2.32 -15.16 -4.99
CA ASN A 167 -1.45 -15.89 -5.90
C ASN A 167 -0.34 -15.00 -6.46
N HIS A 168 0.81 -14.98 -5.80
CA HIS A 168 1.95 -14.15 -6.20
C HIS A 168 2.59 -14.56 -7.53
N ILE A 169 2.35 -15.76 -8.01
CA ILE A 169 2.95 -16.31 -9.23
C ILE A 169 1.97 -16.40 -10.41
N TYR A 170 0.80 -15.75 -10.31
CA TYR A 170 -0.25 -15.84 -11.33
C TYR A 170 0.22 -15.47 -12.75
N LYS A 171 1.18 -14.55 -12.89
CA LYS A 171 1.74 -14.16 -14.19
C LYS A 171 2.56 -15.28 -14.84
N SER A 172 3.22 -16.12 -14.04
CA SER A 172 4.04 -17.23 -14.54
C SER A 172 3.19 -18.28 -15.25
N TYR A 173 1.94 -18.47 -14.83
CA TYR A 173 1.01 -19.42 -15.47
C TYR A 173 0.40 -18.86 -16.75
N LYS A 174 0.07 -17.58 -16.79
CA LYS A 174 -0.54 -16.93 -17.97
C LYS A 174 0.41 -16.84 -19.16
N ASN A 175 1.72 -16.86 -18.91
CA ASN A 175 2.76 -16.82 -19.95
C ASN A 175 3.20 -18.21 -20.45
N GLY A 176 2.41 -19.28 -20.21
CA GLY A 176 2.65 -20.62 -20.79
C GLY A 176 3.59 -21.52 -19.99
N GLY A 177 3.93 -21.14 -18.76
CA GLY A 177 4.61 -22.04 -17.81
C GLY A 177 3.60 -23.06 -17.28
N LYS A 178 3.70 -24.32 -17.73
CA LYS A 178 2.92 -25.43 -17.18
C LYS A 178 3.26 -25.61 -15.70
N ASN A 179 2.20 -25.84 -14.90
CA ASN A 179 2.25 -26.21 -13.48
C ASN A 179 3.16 -27.42 -13.23
N GLU A 180 4.45 -27.23 -12.99
CA GLU A 180 5.35 -28.30 -12.50
C GLU A 180 5.72 -28.13 -11.00
N LEU A 181 5.17 -27.10 -10.33
CA LEU A 181 5.56 -26.79 -8.95
C LEU A 181 4.64 -27.38 -7.86
N TYR A 182 3.59 -28.11 -8.21
CA TYR A 182 2.62 -28.68 -7.24
C TYR A 182 2.21 -30.13 -7.55
N ASN A 183 3.13 -30.97 -8.09
CA ASN A 183 2.97 -32.42 -8.11
C ASN A 183 3.89 -33.08 -7.08
#